data_d6e96b21ab3b549f573be1467dc9e57a
#
_entry.id   d6e96b21ab3b549f573be1467dc9e57a
#
_cell.length_a   1.000
_cell.length_b   1.000
_cell.length_c   1.000
_cell.angle_alpha   90.00
_cell.angle_beta   90.00
_cell.angle_gamma   90.00
#
_symmetry.space_group_name_H-M   'P 1'
#
loop_
_entity.id
_entity.type
_entity.pdbx_description
1 polymer ?
#
loop_
_entity_poly.entity_id
_entity_poly.type
_entity_poly.pdbx_seq_one_letter_code
_entity_poly.pdbx_strand_id
1 'polypeptide(L)'
;MYSNQKKSNKARTIVSRVTRWYTIFVAGIFIVMFSAALAVSDTWSSYITRTELEHATMDMASELGDFESFDDGTYFAIYSKDKKLERGILPQGFHENAPFSPGRMSKYNSDGFNFYYFDTYNKDEQKWVRGIHSIKWLSNELQIFLLALIALAPLTIIIMRFGGRRILNHGLLPIKDVTNMAEDIARSRDYTKRIDASYKHSYDETARLASVFNKMIFSIQENFDKEKQFNQNVSHELRTPLSVIMAESEFGAKYADDLESARESLEVINHQAKLMKDMTEQILELSKAEQLCWSDLDRLSLSELVTEYCRQHERKWVESGLKFDIEIQSDIWIYGHKLMLYRVLDNLVSNALKFSNTRVLIRLERNQQRNLDKSQKNGLGKSEKKEATAGFDTATLKVVDDGIGISPDHIAKISDRFYQVDESRNKEINSGLGLGLSFVREIAELHRAEFKIVSEEGDGAEFRLKFIMC
;
A
#
# COMPACT_ATOMS: atom_id res chain seq x y z
N MET A 1 -30.92 23.69 -27.39
CA MET A 1 -29.70 24.42 -27.75
C MET A 1 -28.76 24.49 -26.56
N TYR A 2 -28.09 23.39 -26.23
CA TYR A 2 -26.93 23.33 -25.33
C TYR A 2 -26.06 22.13 -25.75
N SER A 3 -25.47 22.27 -26.92
CA SER A 3 -24.46 21.36 -27.44
C SER A 3 -23.22 22.20 -27.70
N ASN A 4 -22.08 21.64 -27.35
CA ASN A 4 -20.72 22.12 -27.62
C ASN A 4 -20.09 23.05 -26.56
N GLN A 5 -19.46 22.39 -25.56
CA GLN A 5 -18.08 22.73 -25.20
C GLN A 5 -17.48 21.67 -24.25
N LYS A 6 -17.45 20.40 -24.66
CA LYS A 6 -16.46 19.46 -24.15
C LYS A 6 -15.19 19.61 -25.00
N LYS A 7 -14.47 20.72 -24.88
CA LYS A 7 -13.05 20.76 -25.21
C LYS A 7 -12.36 19.82 -24.21
N SER A 8 -12.09 18.63 -24.68
CA SER A 8 -11.24 17.61 -24.10
C SER A 8 -9.93 18.26 -23.62
N ASN A 9 -9.89 18.68 -22.37
CA ASN A 9 -8.64 18.70 -21.62
C ASN A 9 -8.25 17.22 -21.50
N LYS A 10 -7.58 16.70 -22.55
CA LYS A 10 -6.88 15.44 -22.50
C LYS A 10 -5.87 15.57 -21.36
N ALA A 11 -6.27 15.18 -20.15
CA ALA A 11 -5.37 15.09 -19.02
C ALA A 11 -4.18 14.31 -19.52
N ARG A 12 -3.03 14.99 -19.60
CA ARG A 12 -1.78 14.41 -20.12
C ARG A 12 -1.46 13.25 -19.20
N THR A 13 -1.67 12.04 -19.67
CA THR A 13 -1.44 10.82 -18.89
C THR A 13 -0.01 10.85 -18.33
N ILE A 14 0.20 10.26 -17.16
CA ILE A 14 1.52 10.11 -16.52
C ILE A 14 2.53 9.59 -17.55
N VAL A 15 2.13 8.59 -18.35
CA VAL A 15 2.92 8.03 -19.46
C VAL A 15 3.39 9.11 -20.45
N SER A 16 2.51 9.99 -20.89
CA SER A 16 2.84 11.08 -21.83
C SER A 16 3.81 12.09 -21.22
N ARG A 17 3.69 12.38 -19.93
CA ARG A 17 4.56 13.31 -19.20
C ARG A 17 5.97 12.71 -19.04
N VAL A 18 6.06 11.48 -18.54
CA VAL A 18 7.34 10.78 -18.34
C VAL A 18 8.06 10.58 -19.67
N THR A 19 7.36 10.11 -20.72
CA THR A 19 7.97 9.93 -22.05
C THR A 19 8.52 11.24 -22.60
N ARG A 20 7.83 12.37 -22.39
CA ARG A 20 8.32 13.68 -22.84
C ARG A 20 9.59 14.11 -22.10
N TRP A 21 9.59 14.01 -20.77
CA TRP A 21 10.77 14.33 -19.96
C TRP A 21 11.97 13.48 -20.37
N TYR A 22 11.76 12.19 -20.57
CA TYR A 22 12.80 11.27 -20.98
C TYR A 22 13.35 11.61 -22.37
N THR A 23 12.47 11.97 -23.31
CA THR A 23 12.88 12.40 -24.67
C THR A 23 13.72 13.69 -24.62
N ILE A 24 13.33 14.67 -23.79
CA ILE A 24 14.09 15.92 -23.61
C ILE A 24 15.46 15.63 -22.99
N PHE A 25 15.51 14.77 -21.99
CA PHE A 25 16.76 14.40 -21.33
C PHE A 25 17.76 13.75 -22.28
N VAL A 26 17.30 12.79 -23.09
CA VAL A 26 18.14 12.12 -24.10
C VAL A 26 18.61 13.09 -25.18
N ALA A 27 17.73 13.97 -25.66
CA ALA A 27 18.13 15.01 -26.60
C ALA A 27 19.21 15.95 -25.99
N GLY A 28 19.08 16.29 -24.72
CA GLY A 28 20.09 17.06 -23.99
C GLY A 28 21.45 16.34 -23.93
N ILE A 29 21.47 15.04 -23.68
CA ILE A 29 22.72 14.24 -23.70
C ILE A 29 23.37 14.30 -25.08
N PHE A 30 22.62 14.14 -26.17
CA PHE A 30 23.17 14.23 -27.51
C PHE A 30 23.78 15.62 -27.81
N ILE A 31 23.11 16.68 -27.36
CA ILE A 31 23.65 18.06 -27.52
C ILE A 31 24.97 18.22 -26.76
N VAL A 32 25.04 17.73 -25.52
CA VAL A 32 26.28 17.79 -24.71
C VAL A 32 27.38 16.95 -25.35
N MET A 33 27.09 15.73 -25.81
CA MET A 33 28.07 14.88 -26.50
C MET A 33 28.58 15.53 -27.79
N PHE A 34 27.71 16.15 -28.58
CA PHE A 34 28.06 16.84 -29.80
C PHE A 34 28.97 18.05 -29.50
N SER A 35 28.62 18.87 -28.51
CA SER A 35 29.41 20.02 -28.09
C SER A 35 30.78 19.60 -27.54
N ALA A 36 30.83 18.53 -26.75
CA ALA A 36 32.07 17.99 -26.21
C ALA A 36 32.99 17.44 -27.32
N ALA A 37 32.42 16.72 -28.30
CA ALA A 37 33.15 16.20 -29.43
C ALA A 37 33.83 17.35 -30.27
N LEU A 38 33.09 18.43 -30.50
CA LEU A 38 33.63 19.62 -31.17
C LEU A 38 34.74 20.25 -30.38
N ALA A 39 34.59 20.47 -29.08
CA ALA A 39 35.57 21.10 -28.21
C ALA A 39 36.87 20.29 -28.08
N VAL A 40 36.73 18.96 -27.92
CA VAL A 40 37.89 18.06 -27.83
C VAL A 40 38.64 17.99 -29.15
N SER A 41 37.92 17.94 -30.26
CA SER A 41 38.54 17.84 -31.58
C SER A 41 39.41 19.05 -31.92
N ASP A 42 38.95 20.26 -31.63
CA ASP A 42 39.74 21.48 -31.93
C ASP A 42 41.05 21.50 -31.13
N THR A 43 40.99 21.15 -29.85
CA THR A 43 42.20 21.11 -28.99
C THR A 43 43.16 19.99 -29.35
N TRP A 44 42.62 18.78 -29.59
CA TRP A 44 43.41 17.59 -29.89
C TRP A 44 44.06 17.65 -31.27
N SER A 45 43.32 18.02 -32.29
CA SER A 45 43.85 18.21 -33.64
C SER A 45 44.95 19.28 -33.67
N SER A 46 44.72 20.40 -33.00
CA SER A 46 45.75 21.47 -32.90
C SER A 46 47.03 21.01 -32.19
N TYR A 47 46.90 20.14 -31.16
CA TYR A 47 48.07 19.64 -30.41
C TYR A 47 48.90 18.66 -31.25
N ILE A 48 48.24 17.66 -31.88
CA ILE A 48 48.93 16.65 -32.73
C ILE A 48 49.63 17.37 -33.90
N THR A 49 48.87 18.18 -34.65
CA THR A 49 49.43 18.88 -35.82
C THR A 49 50.65 19.71 -35.48
N ARG A 50 50.67 20.35 -34.30
CA ARG A 50 51.84 21.14 -33.87
C ARG A 50 53.04 20.26 -33.59
N THR A 51 52.88 19.16 -32.88
CA THR A 51 53.97 18.25 -32.51
C THR A 51 54.53 17.55 -33.75
N GLU A 52 53.70 17.08 -34.63
CA GLU A 52 54.08 16.43 -35.89
C GLU A 52 54.81 17.41 -36.82
N LEU A 53 54.27 18.62 -37.00
CA LEU A 53 54.92 19.68 -37.83
C LEU A 53 56.31 20.08 -37.33
N GLU A 54 56.48 20.21 -36.01
CA GLU A 54 57.79 20.53 -35.40
C GLU A 54 58.80 19.40 -35.68
N HIS A 55 58.41 18.14 -35.39
CA HIS A 55 59.28 16.98 -35.64
C HIS A 55 59.61 16.82 -37.11
N ALA A 56 58.62 16.83 -37.99
CA ALA A 56 58.81 16.68 -39.42
C ALA A 56 59.71 17.83 -40.01
N THR A 57 59.57 19.07 -39.50
CA THR A 57 60.40 20.18 -39.95
C THR A 57 61.82 20.05 -39.42
N MET A 58 62.07 19.58 -38.21
CA MET A 58 63.43 19.34 -37.66
C MET A 58 64.08 18.16 -38.38
N ASP A 59 63.39 17.09 -38.67
CA ASP A 59 63.92 15.94 -39.43
C ASP A 59 64.29 16.35 -40.83
N MET A 60 63.46 17.11 -41.57
CA MET A 60 63.75 17.66 -42.88
C MET A 60 64.93 18.60 -42.84
N ALA A 61 65.07 19.35 -41.77
CA ALA A 61 66.22 20.26 -41.62
C ALA A 61 67.53 19.52 -41.34
N SER A 62 67.50 18.33 -40.77
CA SER A 62 68.69 17.51 -40.50
C SER A 62 69.25 16.80 -41.76
N GLU A 63 68.32 16.44 -42.70
CA GLU A 63 68.62 15.65 -43.91
C GLU A 63 68.24 16.41 -45.20
N LEU A 64 68.86 17.57 -45.43
CA LEU A 64 68.59 18.44 -46.60
C LEU A 64 68.92 17.77 -47.96
N GLY A 65 69.69 16.66 -47.93
CA GLY A 65 70.05 15.91 -49.13
C GLY A 65 68.84 15.18 -49.79
N ASP A 66 67.88 14.70 -48.93
CA ASP A 66 66.67 13.97 -49.36
C ASP A 66 65.46 14.89 -49.25
N PHE A 67 65.58 16.15 -49.57
CA PHE A 67 64.55 17.15 -49.45
C PHE A 67 63.32 16.84 -50.30
N GLU A 68 62.17 16.65 -49.65
CA GLU A 68 60.85 16.56 -50.27
C GLU A 68 60.06 17.85 -50.00
N SER A 69 59.43 18.39 -51.05
CA SER A 69 58.68 19.66 -50.95
C SER A 69 57.31 19.46 -50.27
N PHE A 70 56.86 18.23 -50.13
CA PHE A 70 55.59 17.85 -49.52
C PHE A 70 55.65 16.41 -49.00
N ASP A 71 55.39 16.23 -47.73
CA ASP A 71 55.31 14.94 -47.08
C ASP A 71 54.21 14.96 -45.99
N ASP A 72 53.42 13.92 -45.90
CA ASP A 72 52.33 13.68 -44.94
C ASP A 72 51.51 14.94 -44.58
N GLY A 73 51.06 15.68 -45.60
CA GLY A 73 50.23 16.87 -45.43
C GLY A 73 50.98 18.15 -45.04
N THR A 74 52.28 18.05 -44.92
CA THR A 74 53.15 19.17 -44.60
C THR A 74 53.93 19.64 -45.83
N TYR A 75 53.91 20.92 -46.08
CA TYR A 75 54.70 21.55 -47.13
C TYR A 75 56.03 22.06 -46.57
N PHE A 76 57.14 21.82 -47.28
CA PHE A 76 58.45 22.26 -46.86
C PHE A 76 59.02 23.26 -47.85
N ALA A 77 59.67 24.29 -47.31
CA ALA A 77 60.30 25.30 -48.08
C ALA A 77 61.66 25.65 -47.45
N ILE A 78 62.69 25.71 -48.30
CA ILE A 78 64.05 26.09 -47.93
C ILE A 78 64.27 27.51 -48.33
N TYR A 79 64.80 28.31 -47.43
CA TYR A 79 65.18 29.71 -47.66
C TYR A 79 66.68 29.92 -47.41
N SER A 80 67.29 30.84 -48.18
CA SER A 80 68.64 31.26 -47.99
C SER A 80 68.83 31.96 -46.63
N LYS A 81 70.08 32.25 -46.26
CA LYS A 81 70.46 33.06 -45.09
C LYS A 81 69.71 34.40 -45.09
N ASP A 82 69.54 35.00 -46.28
CA ASP A 82 68.85 36.28 -46.47
C ASP A 82 67.28 36.11 -46.54
N LYS A 83 66.78 34.96 -46.18
CA LYS A 83 65.35 34.66 -46.14
C LYS A 83 64.64 34.71 -47.51
N LYS A 84 65.33 34.44 -48.60
CA LYS A 84 64.77 34.28 -49.95
C LYS A 84 64.46 32.79 -50.18
N LEU A 85 63.29 32.50 -50.77
CA LEU A 85 62.88 31.10 -51.11
C LEU A 85 63.85 30.55 -52.17
N GLU A 86 64.53 29.46 -51.87
CA GLU A 86 65.43 28.75 -52.77
C GLU A 86 64.82 27.52 -53.37
N ARG A 87 64.13 26.74 -52.55
CA ARG A 87 63.50 25.43 -52.93
C ARG A 87 62.29 25.16 -52.12
N GLY A 88 61.27 24.45 -52.68
CA GLY A 88 60.08 24.00 -51.97
C GLY A 88 58.79 24.56 -52.60
N ILE A 89 57.67 24.17 -52.03
CA ILE A 89 56.33 24.54 -52.50
C ILE A 89 55.58 25.17 -51.33
N LEU A 90 55.02 26.33 -51.57
CA LEU A 90 54.16 27.01 -50.64
C LEU A 90 52.69 26.61 -50.94
N PRO A 91 51.87 26.22 -49.94
CA PRO A 91 50.48 25.96 -50.14
C PRO A 91 49.72 27.21 -50.61
N GLN A 92 48.61 27.01 -51.32
CA GLN A 92 47.78 28.12 -51.77
C GLN A 92 47.27 28.96 -50.60
N GLY A 93 47.46 30.26 -50.67
CA GLY A 93 47.09 31.19 -49.61
C GLY A 93 48.20 31.44 -48.57
N PHE A 94 49.36 30.75 -48.64
CA PHE A 94 50.52 31.05 -47.80
C PHE A 94 51.49 31.91 -48.56
N HIS A 95 51.77 33.11 -48.08
CA HIS A 95 52.62 34.04 -48.76
C HIS A 95 54.10 33.91 -48.34
N GLU A 96 55.02 34.09 -49.28
CA GLU A 96 56.46 34.04 -49.04
C GLU A 96 56.92 35.01 -47.97
N ASN A 97 56.25 36.16 -47.85
CA ASN A 97 56.56 37.22 -46.88
C ASN A 97 56.04 36.92 -45.45
N ALA A 98 55.55 35.71 -45.14
CA ALA A 98 55.21 35.37 -43.79
C ALA A 98 56.35 35.54 -42.80
N PRO A 99 56.17 36.14 -41.64
CA PRO A 99 57.21 36.45 -40.69
C PRO A 99 57.96 35.20 -40.25
N PHE A 100 59.29 35.26 -40.12
CA PHE A 100 60.07 34.15 -39.59
C PHE A 100 60.02 34.13 -38.09
N SER A 101 59.69 32.94 -37.53
CA SER A 101 59.53 32.69 -36.09
C SER A 101 60.41 31.50 -35.66
N PRO A 102 61.74 31.69 -35.54
CA PRO A 102 62.66 30.57 -35.29
C PRO A 102 62.39 29.84 -34.01
N GLY A 103 62.26 28.50 -34.10
CA GLY A 103 62.05 27.62 -32.95
C GLY A 103 60.73 27.83 -32.23
N ARG A 104 59.76 28.50 -32.89
CA ARG A 104 58.40 28.68 -32.33
C ARG A 104 57.35 28.35 -33.37
N MET A 105 56.38 27.57 -32.93
CA MET A 105 55.19 27.32 -33.72
C MET A 105 54.35 28.60 -33.88
N SER A 106 54.08 29.00 -35.09
CA SER A 106 53.31 30.20 -35.41
C SER A 106 52.08 29.90 -36.23
N LYS A 107 51.03 30.72 -36.04
CA LYS A 107 49.84 30.69 -36.87
C LYS A 107 49.92 31.77 -37.95
N TYR A 108 49.54 31.42 -39.17
CA TYR A 108 49.40 32.34 -40.29
C TYR A 108 48.02 32.25 -40.88
N ASN A 109 47.36 33.39 -41.00
CA ASN A 109 46.07 33.49 -41.64
C ASN A 109 46.13 34.44 -42.82
N SER A 110 45.78 33.95 -43.98
CA SER A 110 45.72 34.72 -45.21
C SER A 110 44.72 34.12 -46.18
N ASP A 111 43.99 34.96 -46.91
CA ASP A 111 43.02 34.61 -47.96
C ASP A 111 41.98 33.58 -47.56
N GLY A 112 41.59 33.61 -46.26
CA GLY A 112 40.59 32.65 -45.71
C GLY A 112 41.17 31.27 -45.36
N PHE A 113 42.47 31.08 -45.49
CA PHE A 113 43.16 29.85 -45.09
C PHE A 113 43.91 30.07 -43.78
N ASN A 114 43.97 29.07 -42.95
CA ASN A 114 44.68 29.02 -41.70
C ASN A 114 45.81 28.00 -41.79
N PHE A 115 46.99 28.38 -41.34
CA PHE A 115 48.18 27.54 -41.37
C PHE A 115 48.86 27.54 -39.99
N TYR A 116 49.45 26.39 -39.63
CA TYR A 116 50.57 26.35 -38.68
C TYR A 116 51.84 26.28 -39.48
N TYR A 117 52.90 27.02 -39.03
CA TYR A 117 54.20 26.90 -39.60
C TYR A 117 55.25 26.93 -38.50
N PHE A 118 56.38 26.27 -38.79
CA PHE A 118 57.52 26.16 -37.91
C PHE A 118 58.80 26.44 -38.72
N ASP A 119 59.64 27.29 -38.18
CA ASP A 119 60.90 27.67 -38.82
C ASP A 119 62.07 27.13 -38.03
N THR A 120 62.99 26.41 -38.65
CA THR A 120 64.21 25.95 -38.05
C THR A 120 65.44 26.35 -38.93
N TYR A 121 66.56 26.50 -38.30
CA TYR A 121 67.79 26.90 -39.00
C TYR A 121 68.80 25.78 -38.97
N ASN A 122 69.21 25.29 -40.17
CA ASN A 122 70.29 24.35 -40.28
C ASN A 122 71.59 25.17 -40.34
N LYS A 123 72.47 24.94 -39.32
CA LYS A 123 73.80 25.70 -39.19
C LYS A 123 74.83 25.21 -40.16
N ASP A 124 74.79 23.94 -40.58
CA ASP A 124 75.78 23.32 -41.43
C ASP A 124 75.67 23.82 -42.87
N GLU A 125 74.44 23.89 -43.39
CA GLU A 125 74.15 24.39 -44.72
C GLU A 125 73.81 25.89 -44.78
N GLN A 126 73.72 26.57 -43.63
CA GLN A 126 73.35 27.99 -43.47
C GLN A 126 72.02 28.36 -44.13
N LYS A 127 71.04 27.46 -44.01
CA LYS A 127 69.73 27.60 -44.62
C LYS A 127 68.56 27.49 -43.57
N TRP A 128 67.45 28.18 -43.87
CA TRP A 128 66.22 28.06 -43.12
C TRP A 128 65.32 27.00 -43.76
N VAL A 129 64.74 26.18 -42.92
CA VAL A 129 63.69 25.24 -43.33
C VAL A 129 62.38 25.63 -42.66
N ARG A 130 61.38 25.80 -43.46
CA ARG A 130 60.00 26.09 -43.00
C ARG A 130 59.10 24.93 -43.35
N GLY A 131 58.49 24.35 -42.34
CA GLY A 131 57.36 23.43 -42.48
C GLY A 131 56.03 24.18 -42.35
N ILE A 132 55.09 23.88 -43.20
CA ILE A 132 53.77 24.52 -43.26
C ILE A 132 52.68 23.46 -43.32
N HIS A 133 51.76 23.53 -42.39
CA HIS A 133 50.59 22.61 -42.37
C HIS A 133 49.30 23.42 -42.47
N SER A 134 48.41 23.02 -43.40
CA SER A 134 47.13 23.67 -43.58
C SER A 134 46.12 23.18 -42.52
N ILE A 135 45.59 24.09 -41.75
CA ILE A 135 44.57 23.78 -40.73
C ILE A 135 43.23 23.57 -41.43
N LYS A 136 42.80 22.33 -41.52
CA LYS A 136 41.41 22.00 -41.91
C LYS A 136 40.50 22.22 -40.70
N TRP A 137 39.43 22.97 -40.90
CA TRP A 137 38.50 23.30 -39.82
C TRP A 137 37.84 22.05 -39.17
N LEU A 138 37.72 20.95 -39.90
CA LEU A 138 37.24 19.65 -39.42
C LEU A 138 38.09 18.55 -40.07
N SER A 139 38.65 17.65 -39.27
CA SER A 139 39.29 16.46 -39.81
C SER A 139 38.24 15.52 -40.40
N ASN A 140 38.63 14.72 -41.38
CA ASN A 140 37.67 13.79 -42.05
C ASN A 140 37.08 12.78 -41.05
N GLU A 141 37.87 12.32 -40.10
CA GLU A 141 37.40 11.39 -39.03
C GLU A 141 36.30 12.02 -38.18
N LEU A 142 36.46 13.30 -37.80
CA LEU A 142 35.47 14.02 -37.04
C LEU A 142 34.18 14.26 -37.83
N GLN A 143 34.29 14.57 -39.13
CA GLN A 143 33.11 14.70 -39.99
C GLN A 143 32.29 13.41 -40.02
N ILE A 144 32.95 12.25 -40.19
CA ILE A 144 32.31 10.94 -40.20
C ILE A 144 31.64 10.68 -38.83
N PHE A 145 32.34 10.98 -37.73
CA PHE A 145 31.80 10.80 -36.38
C PHE A 145 30.57 11.69 -36.15
N LEU A 146 30.60 12.95 -36.52
CA LEU A 146 29.48 13.87 -36.37
C LEU A 146 28.30 13.46 -37.25
N LEU A 147 28.53 13.00 -38.48
CA LEU A 147 27.47 12.46 -39.37
C LEU A 147 26.83 11.22 -38.77
N ALA A 148 27.63 10.31 -38.21
CA ALA A 148 27.11 9.11 -37.51
C ALA A 148 26.26 9.49 -36.31
N LEU A 149 26.70 10.48 -35.53
CA LEU A 149 25.97 10.96 -34.34
C LEU A 149 24.65 11.64 -34.73
N ILE A 150 24.62 12.42 -35.80
CA ILE A 150 23.39 13.02 -36.37
C ILE A 150 22.42 11.96 -36.90
N ALA A 151 22.91 10.89 -37.52
CA ALA A 151 22.09 9.81 -38.01
C ALA A 151 21.53 8.93 -36.88
N LEU A 152 22.31 8.64 -35.84
CA LEU A 152 21.91 7.82 -34.71
C LEU A 152 20.95 8.52 -33.73
N ALA A 153 21.04 9.84 -33.57
CA ALA A 153 20.23 10.59 -32.63
C ALA A 153 18.70 10.43 -32.89
N PRO A 154 18.16 10.64 -34.10
CA PRO A 154 16.73 10.44 -34.35
C PRO A 154 16.30 8.99 -34.18
N LEU A 155 17.15 8.03 -34.54
CA LEU A 155 16.85 6.60 -34.40
C LEU A 155 16.71 6.22 -32.92
N THR A 156 17.63 6.62 -32.06
CA THR A 156 17.58 6.37 -30.62
C THR A 156 16.37 7.06 -29.96
N ILE A 157 16.04 8.28 -30.34
CA ILE A 157 14.85 9.00 -29.85
C ILE A 157 13.57 8.24 -30.25
N ILE A 158 13.48 7.73 -31.47
CA ILE A 158 12.33 6.95 -31.94
C ILE A 158 12.21 5.65 -31.14
N ILE A 159 13.28 4.88 -31.01
CA ILE A 159 13.28 3.60 -30.25
C ILE A 159 12.88 3.86 -28.80
N MET A 160 13.42 4.87 -28.15
CA MET A 160 13.06 5.22 -26.77
C MET A 160 11.60 5.68 -26.64
N ARG A 161 11.09 6.45 -27.60
CA ARG A 161 9.70 6.90 -27.57
C ARG A 161 8.71 5.74 -27.69
N PHE A 162 8.99 4.77 -28.55
CA PHE A 162 8.14 3.58 -28.72
C PHE A 162 8.34 2.56 -27.60
N GLY A 163 9.59 2.24 -27.25
CA GLY A 163 9.92 1.31 -26.16
C GLY A 163 9.45 1.81 -24.80
N GLY A 164 9.75 3.08 -24.50
CA GLY A 164 9.33 3.71 -23.24
C GLY A 164 7.80 3.75 -23.08
N ARG A 165 7.06 4.07 -24.16
CA ARG A 165 5.59 4.00 -24.12
C ARG A 165 5.09 2.59 -23.89
N ARG A 166 5.69 1.60 -24.53
CA ARG A 166 5.28 0.20 -24.37
C ARG A 166 5.52 -0.28 -22.92
N ILE A 167 6.69 -0.04 -22.38
CA ILE A 167 7.06 -0.41 -20.99
C ILE A 167 6.14 0.29 -19.98
N LEU A 168 5.97 1.61 -20.10
CA LEU A 168 5.13 2.37 -19.18
C LEU A 168 3.64 1.98 -19.27
N ASN A 169 3.13 1.70 -20.46
CA ASN A 169 1.74 1.25 -20.61
C ASN A 169 1.51 -0.11 -19.94
N HIS A 170 2.46 -1.05 -20.06
CA HIS A 170 2.33 -2.35 -19.40
C HIS A 170 2.49 -2.24 -17.89
N GLY A 171 3.48 -1.49 -17.42
CA GLY A 171 3.73 -1.32 -15.97
C GLY A 171 2.66 -0.51 -15.24
N LEU A 172 1.97 0.42 -15.92
CA LEU A 172 0.91 1.25 -15.30
C LEU A 172 -0.51 0.74 -15.58
N LEU A 173 -0.67 -0.34 -16.36
CA LEU A 173 -1.98 -0.92 -16.66
C LEU A 173 -2.76 -1.29 -15.38
N PRO A 174 -2.17 -1.97 -14.37
CA PRO A 174 -2.88 -2.34 -13.15
C PRO A 174 -3.38 -1.13 -12.36
N ILE A 175 -2.63 -0.03 -12.32
CA ILE A 175 -3.06 1.21 -11.64
C ILE A 175 -4.31 1.79 -12.31
N LYS A 176 -4.36 1.75 -13.64
CA LYS A 176 -5.52 2.21 -14.39
C LYS A 176 -6.73 1.33 -14.13
N ASP A 177 -6.54 0.02 -14.05
CA ASP A 177 -7.63 -0.93 -13.79
C ASP A 177 -8.15 -0.79 -12.36
N VAL A 178 -7.28 -0.58 -11.35
CA VAL A 178 -7.69 -0.23 -9.98
C VAL A 178 -8.52 1.05 -9.98
N THR A 179 -8.07 2.10 -10.69
CA THR A 179 -8.79 3.38 -10.74
C THR A 179 -10.16 3.25 -11.40
N ASN A 180 -10.22 2.58 -12.55
CA ASN A 180 -11.48 2.35 -13.27
C ASN A 180 -12.45 1.50 -12.42
N MET A 181 -11.95 0.46 -11.76
CA MET A 181 -12.75 -0.40 -10.88
C MET A 181 -13.28 0.38 -9.68
N ALA A 182 -12.44 1.22 -9.05
CA ALA A 182 -12.87 2.08 -7.94
C ALA A 182 -13.98 3.06 -8.37
N GLU A 183 -13.85 3.69 -9.54
CA GLU A 183 -14.90 4.56 -10.11
C GLU A 183 -16.19 3.79 -10.41
N ASP A 184 -16.08 2.60 -10.95
CA ASP A 184 -17.23 1.74 -11.27
C ASP A 184 -17.98 1.30 -10.01
N ILE A 185 -17.25 0.85 -8.98
CA ILE A 185 -17.82 0.48 -7.67
C ILE A 185 -18.49 1.70 -7.02
N ALA A 186 -17.84 2.87 -7.04
CA ALA A 186 -18.42 4.09 -6.49
C ALA A 186 -19.75 4.49 -7.15
N ARG A 187 -19.90 4.21 -8.46
CA ARG A 187 -21.12 4.51 -9.22
C ARG A 187 -22.19 3.43 -9.07
N SER A 188 -21.81 2.16 -9.18
CA SER A 188 -22.75 1.03 -9.20
C SER A 188 -23.09 0.49 -7.82
N ARG A 189 -22.24 0.74 -6.80
CA ARG A 189 -22.27 0.10 -5.48
C ARG A 189 -22.21 -1.44 -5.57
N ASP A 190 -21.61 -1.94 -6.64
CA ASP A 190 -21.41 -3.37 -6.86
C ASP A 190 -20.06 -3.81 -6.33
N TYR A 191 -20.04 -4.30 -5.10
CA TYR A 191 -18.84 -4.76 -4.41
C TYR A 191 -18.43 -6.19 -4.80
N THR A 192 -19.11 -6.84 -5.76
CA THR A 192 -18.73 -8.18 -6.23
C THR A 192 -17.61 -8.15 -7.24
N LYS A 193 -17.35 -7.01 -7.87
CA LYS A 193 -16.32 -6.81 -8.87
C LYS A 193 -14.94 -7.00 -8.30
N ARG A 194 -14.04 -7.60 -9.10
CA ARG A 194 -12.63 -7.85 -8.73
C ARG A 194 -11.72 -7.50 -9.89
N ILE A 195 -10.52 -7.08 -9.58
CA ILE A 195 -9.44 -6.91 -10.56
C ILE A 195 -8.96 -8.30 -10.96
N ASP A 196 -8.80 -8.50 -12.27
CA ASP A 196 -8.45 -9.80 -12.86
C ASP A 196 -7.16 -10.39 -12.25
N ALA A 197 -7.18 -11.71 -12.11
CA ALA A 197 -6.09 -12.48 -11.54
C ALA A 197 -4.86 -12.63 -12.47
N SER A 198 -4.91 -12.11 -13.70
CA SER A 198 -3.80 -12.14 -14.67
C SER A 198 -2.50 -11.52 -14.12
N TYR A 199 -2.62 -10.62 -13.13
CA TYR A 199 -1.48 -10.01 -12.43
C TYR A 199 -0.87 -10.91 -11.33
N LYS A 200 -1.44 -12.08 -11.02
CA LYS A 200 -0.97 -12.96 -9.94
C LYS A 200 0.45 -13.54 -10.17
N HIS A 201 0.94 -13.49 -11.39
CA HIS A 201 2.27 -13.99 -11.73
C HIS A 201 3.35 -12.89 -11.78
N SER A 202 3.01 -11.64 -11.55
CA SER A 202 3.96 -10.54 -11.42
C SER A 202 4.32 -10.35 -9.95
N TYR A 203 5.61 -10.44 -9.62
CA TYR A 203 6.16 -10.19 -8.27
C TYR A 203 6.43 -8.70 -8.03
N ASP A 204 5.75 -7.83 -8.75
CA ASP A 204 5.97 -6.40 -8.64
C ASP A 204 4.94 -5.72 -7.70
N GLU A 205 5.20 -4.47 -7.37
CA GLU A 205 4.38 -3.64 -6.50
C GLU A 205 2.95 -3.47 -7.03
N THR A 206 2.76 -3.57 -8.34
CA THR A 206 1.46 -3.39 -9.00
C THR A 206 0.54 -4.59 -8.77
N ALA A 207 1.08 -5.81 -8.79
CA ALA A 207 0.34 -7.03 -8.42
C ALA A 207 -0.05 -7.02 -6.94
N ARG A 208 0.85 -6.53 -6.08
CA ARG A 208 0.55 -6.33 -4.65
C ARG A 208 -0.57 -5.33 -4.45
N LEU A 209 -0.57 -4.21 -5.19
CA LEU A 209 -1.64 -3.21 -5.13
C LEU A 209 -2.99 -3.81 -5.51
N ALA A 210 -3.07 -4.55 -6.62
CA ALA A 210 -4.30 -5.22 -7.04
C ALA A 210 -4.81 -6.23 -6.00
N SER A 211 -3.90 -6.99 -5.38
CA SER A 211 -4.23 -7.94 -4.31
C SER A 211 -4.79 -7.24 -3.06
N VAL A 212 -4.13 -6.16 -2.60
CA VAL A 212 -4.59 -5.39 -1.44
C VAL A 212 -5.94 -4.73 -1.73
N PHE A 213 -6.13 -4.18 -2.93
CA PHE A 213 -7.39 -3.60 -3.35
C PHE A 213 -8.52 -4.65 -3.34
N ASN A 214 -8.29 -5.83 -3.91
CA ASN A 214 -9.28 -6.91 -3.90
C ASN A 214 -9.64 -7.37 -2.48
N LYS A 215 -8.67 -7.43 -1.56
CA LYS A 215 -8.93 -7.72 -0.14
C LYS A 215 -9.79 -6.64 0.51
N MET A 216 -9.51 -5.37 0.23
CA MET A 216 -10.30 -4.25 0.75
C MET A 216 -11.75 -4.32 0.26
N ILE A 217 -11.97 -4.55 -1.04
CA ILE A 217 -13.32 -4.67 -1.60
C ILE A 217 -14.04 -5.90 -1.03
N PHE A 218 -13.32 -7.01 -0.82
CA PHE A 218 -13.90 -8.19 -0.16
C PHE A 218 -14.39 -7.87 1.26
N SER A 219 -13.59 -7.17 2.05
CA SER A 219 -13.98 -6.75 3.41
C SER A 219 -15.19 -5.80 3.39
N ILE A 220 -15.23 -4.85 2.44
CA ILE A 220 -16.39 -3.95 2.28
C ILE A 220 -17.64 -4.73 1.92
N GLN A 221 -17.54 -5.67 0.98
CA GLN A 221 -18.66 -6.53 0.58
C GLN A 221 -19.18 -7.33 1.77
N GLU A 222 -18.29 -7.99 2.51
CA GLU A 222 -18.66 -8.79 3.69
C GLU A 222 -19.41 -7.95 4.74
N ASN A 223 -18.90 -6.75 5.02
CA ASN A 223 -19.56 -5.83 5.95
C ASN A 223 -20.93 -5.35 5.43
N PHE A 224 -21.02 -5.04 4.14
CA PHE A 224 -22.28 -4.62 3.51
C PHE A 224 -23.33 -5.74 3.55
N ASP A 225 -22.93 -6.98 3.27
CA ASP A 225 -23.82 -8.14 3.32
C ASP A 225 -24.31 -8.42 4.75
N LYS A 226 -23.42 -8.30 5.75
CA LYS A 226 -23.77 -8.39 7.18
C LYS A 226 -24.76 -7.30 7.60
N GLU A 227 -24.50 -6.04 7.20
CA GLU A 227 -25.42 -4.92 7.49
C GLU A 227 -26.79 -5.11 6.84
N LYS A 228 -26.82 -5.55 5.59
CA LYS A 228 -28.07 -5.84 4.88
C LYS A 228 -28.88 -6.93 5.57
N GLN A 229 -28.20 -8.01 5.95
CA GLN A 229 -28.84 -9.12 6.68
C GLN A 229 -29.37 -8.65 8.04
N PHE A 230 -28.60 -7.86 8.78
CA PHE A 230 -29.01 -7.26 10.03
C PHE A 230 -30.30 -6.42 9.87
N ASN A 231 -30.34 -5.51 8.89
CA ASN A 231 -31.50 -4.67 8.62
C ASN A 231 -32.75 -5.49 8.23
N GLN A 232 -32.57 -6.58 7.47
CA GLN A 232 -33.64 -7.50 7.12
C GLN A 232 -34.17 -8.21 8.35
N ASN A 233 -33.29 -8.75 9.20
CA ASN A 233 -33.66 -9.46 10.41
C ASN A 233 -34.41 -8.54 11.40
N VAL A 234 -33.86 -7.31 11.65
CA VAL A 234 -34.56 -6.31 12.48
C VAL A 234 -36.00 -6.05 11.97
N SER A 235 -36.14 -5.88 10.66
CA SER A 235 -37.46 -5.62 10.06
C SER A 235 -38.43 -6.79 10.25
N HIS A 236 -37.93 -8.02 10.16
CA HIS A 236 -38.74 -9.21 10.38
C HIS A 236 -39.14 -9.37 11.84
N GLU A 237 -38.19 -9.23 12.76
CA GLU A 237 -38.41 -9.37 14.20
C GLU A 237 -39.34 -8.29 14.79
N LEU A 238 -39.31 -7.07 14.25
CA LEU A 238 -40.22 -6.00 14.64
C LEU A 238 -41.63 -6.17 14.05
N ARG A 239 -41.75 -6.78 12.86
CA ARG A 239 -43.06 -6.94 12.20
C ARG A 239 -43.93 -7.95 12.94
N THR A 240 -43.38 -9.02 13.48
CA THR A 240 -44.13 -10.07 14.18
C THR A 240 -44.88 -9.53 15.39
N PRO A 241 -44.26 -8.92 16.42
CA PRO A 241 -44.97 -8.37 17.57
C PRO A 241 -45.94 -7.26 17.18
N LEU A 242 -45.58 -6.43 16.18
CA LEU A 242 -46.48 -5.39 15.69
C LEU A 242 -47.78 -6.00 15.10
N SER A 243 -47.65 -7.08 14.33
CA SER A 243 -48.82 -7.75 13.76
C SER A 243 -49.74 -8.37 14.84
N VAL A 244 -49.14 -8.90 15.92
CA VAL A 244 -49.90 -9.42 17.08
C VAL A 244 -50.62 -8.25 17.79
N ILE A 245 -49.93 -7.13 18.06
CA ILE A 245 -50.55 -5.94 18.67
C ILE A 245 -51.73 -5.46 17.83
N MET A 246 -51.58 -5.40 16.50
CA MET A 246 -52.66 -4.97 15.61
C MET A 246 -53.86 -5.94 15.67
N ALA A 247 -53.58 -7.25 15.59
CA ALA A 247 -54.63 -8.28 15.64
C ALA A 247 -55.39 -8.26 16.97
N GLU A 248 -54.67 -8.19 18.10
CA GLU A 248 -55.33 -8.11 19.43
C GLU A 248 -56.07 -6.79 19.64
N SER A 249 -55.55 -5.69 19.10
CA SER A 249 -56.26 -4.40 19.14
C SER A 249 -57.56 -4.44 18.33
N GLU A 250 -57.57 -5.05 17.12
CA GLU A 250 -58.77 -5.23 16.30
C GLU A 250 -59.75 -6.18 16.95
N PHE A 251 -59.27 -7.28 17.54
CA PHE A 251 -60.08 -8.24 18.25
C PHE A 251 -60.75 -7.59 19.46
N GLY A 252 -59.99 -6.93 20.32
CA GLY A 252 -60.48 -6.21 21.49
C GLY A 252 -61.51 -5.12 21.14
N ALA A 253 -61.29 -4.40 20.03
CA ALA A 253 -62.23 -3.37 19.58
C ALA A 253 -63.52 -3.91 19.02
N LYS A 254 -63.56 -5.13 18.49
CA LYS A 254 -64.71 -5.69 17.79
C LYS A 254 -65.49 -6.74 18.59
N TYR A 255 -64.82 -7.49 19.46
CA TYR A 255 -65.39 -8.70 20.11
C TYR A 255 -65.22 -8.74 21.63
N ALA A 256 -64.63 -7.74 22.30
CA ALA A 256 -64.52 -7.73 23.76
C ALA A 256 -65.84 -7.32 24.41
N ASP A 257 -66.82 -8.21 24.35
CA ASP A 257 -68.13 -8.00 24.96
C ASP A 257 -68.08 -8.15 26.49
N ASP A 258 -67.02 -8.76 27.03
CA ASP A 258 -66.78 -8.89 28.46
C ASP A 258 -65.48 -8.29 28.90
N LEU A 259 -65.35 -7.98 30.19
CA LEU A 259 -64.20 -7.32 30.78
C LEU A 259 -62.92 -8.24 30.75
N GLU A 260 -63.14 -9.57 30.79
CA GLU A 260 -62.05 -10.54 30.87
C GLU A 260 -61.36 -10.71 29.53
N SER A 261 -62.05 -10.84 28.42
CA SER A 261 -61.55 -10.90 27.07
C SER A 261 -60.80 -9.61 26.68
N ALA A 262 -61.31 -8.43 27.08
CA ALA A 262 -60.64 -7.15 26.88
C ALA A 262 -59.34 -7.09 27.67
N ARG A 263 -59.30 -7.60 28.88
CA ARG A 263 -58.13 -7.65 29.73
C ARG A 263 -57.03 -8.55 29.16
N GLU A 264 -57.39 -9.74 28.67
CA GLU A 264 -56.46 -10.68 28.03
C GLU A 264 -55.80 -10.04 26.80
N SER A 265 -56.59 -9.42 25.91
CA SER A 265 -56.05 -8.71 24.75
C SER A 265 -55.09 -7.58 25.14
N LEU A 266 -55.43 -6.80 26.18
CA LEU A 266 -54.54 -5.74 26.71
C LEU A 266 -53.25 -6.29 27.32
N GLU A 267 -53.31 -7.46 27.98
CA GLU A 267 -52.11 -8.14 28.53
C GLU A 267 -51.21 -8.62 27.42
N VAL A 268 -51.72 -9.19 26.32
CA VAL A 268 -50.95 -9.61 25.15
C VAL A 268 -50.33 -8.39 24.48
N ILE A 269 -51.06 -7.29 24.25
CA ILE A 269 -50.56 -6.05 23.69
C ILE A 269 -49.42 -5.48 24.52
N ASN A 270 -49.61 -5.43 25.86
CA ASN A 270 -48.58 -4.92 26.77
C ASN A 270 -47.32 -5.81 26.75
N HIS A 271 -47.49 -7.13 26.69
CA HIS A 271 -46.35 -8.04 26.56
C HIS A 271 -45.57 -7.81 25.26
N GLN A 272 -46.27 -7.73 24.13
CA GLN A 272 -45.59 -7.45 22.83
C GLN A 272 -44.94 -6.08 22.77
N ALA A 273 -45.54 -5.07 23.36
CA ALA A 273 -44.95 -3.72 23.45
C ALA A 273 -43.67 -3.71 24.29
N LYS A 274 -43.63 -4.50 25.41
CA LYS A 274 -42.39 -4.67 26.20
C LYS A 274 -41.31 -5.37 25.40
N LEU A 275 -41.64 -6.44 24.69
CA LEU A 275 -40.68 -7.12 23.79
C LEU A 275 -40.11 -6.15 22.75
N MET A 276 -40.92 -5.34 22.09
CA MET A 276 -40.45 -4.36 21.13
C MET A 276 -39.52 -3.29 21.76
N LYS A 277 -39.86 -2.85 22.98
CA LYS A 277 -39.01 -1.95 23.74
C LYS A 277 -37.62 -2.55 23.99
N ASP A 278 -37.59 -3.77 24.54
CA ASP A 278 -36.34 -4.48 24.84
C ASP A 278 -35.50 -4.71 23.56
N MET A 279 -36.17 -5.02 22.42
CA MET A 279 -35.54 -5.09 21.11
C MET A 279 -34.86 -3.80 20.71
N THR A 280 -35.57 -2.68 20.76
CA THR A 280 -35.04 -1.40 20.35
C THR A 280 -33.88 -0.96 21.26
N GLU A 281 -33.95 -1.22 22.56
CA GLU A 281 -32.88 -0.96 23.50
C GLU A 281 -31.62 -1.79 23.18
N GLN A 282 -31.74 -3.09 22.88
CA GLN A 282 -30.61 -3.95 22.50
C GLN A 282 -29.96 -3.51 21.17
N ILE A 283 -30.75 -3.12 20.18
CA ILE A 283 -30.27 -2.60 18.91
C ILE A 283 -29.48 -1.30 19.13
N LEU A 284 -30.00 -0.37 19.94
CA LEU A 284 -29.31 0.86 20.26
C LEU A 284 -28.01 0.63 21.04
N GLU A 285 -27.99 -0.33 21.97
CA GLU A 285 -26.77 -0.71 22.69
C GLU A 285 -25.70 -1.30 21.77
N LEU A 286 -26.10 -2.19 20.84
CA LEU A 286 -25.20 -2.74 19.85
C LEU A 286 -24.62 -1.65 18.95
N SER A 287 -25.47 -0.75 18.46
CA SER A 287 -25.02 0.40 17.65
C SER A 287 -24.06 1.33 18.38
N LYS A 288 -24.26 1.54 19.70
CA LYS A 288 -23.32 2.31 20.51
C LYS A 288 -22.01 1.57 20.70
N ALA A 289 -22.06 0.26 20.91
CA ALA A 289 -20.85 -0.58 21.04
C ALA A 289 -19.96 -0.54 19.79
N GLU A 290 -20.56 -0.55 18.60
CA GLU A 290 -19.86 -0.45 17.31
C GLU A 290 -19.16 0.91 17.07
N GLN A 291 -19.60 1.96 17.74
CA GLN A 291 -19.02 3.29 17.63
C GLN A 291 -17.83 3.51 18.57
N LEU A 292 -17.65 2.64 19.57
CA LEU A 292 -16.55 2.75 20.52
C LEU A 292 -15.22 2.31 19.90
N CYS A 293 -14.16 3.02 20.27
CA CYS A 293 -12.80 2.73 19.89
C CYS A 293 -11.96 2.36 21.11
N TRP A 294 -10.79 1.77 20.90
CA TRP A 294 -9.85 1.46 21.98
C TRP A 294 -9.48 2.68 22.82
N SER A 295 -9.48 3.89 22.23
CA SER A 295 -9.21 5.15 22.94
C SER A 295 -10.28 5.53 23.99
N ASP A 296 -11.46 4.92 23.93
CA ASP A 296 -12.58 5.20 24.82
C ASP A 296 -12.58 4.28 26.07
N LEU A 297 -11.54 3.44 26.20
CA LEU A 297 -11.37 2.53 27.31
C LEU A 297 -10.52 3.17 28.41
N ASP A 298 -11.03 3.11 29.64
CA ASP A 298 -10.37 3.58 30.84
C ASP A 298 -9.77 2.42 31.66
N ARG A 299 -8.82 2.73 32.54
CA ARG A 299 -8.31 1.76 33.50
C ARG A 299 -9.42 1.42 34.49
N LEU A 300 -9.81 0.15 34.61
CA LEU A 300 -10.96 -0.34 35.35
C LEU A 300 -10.58 -1.55 36.22
N SER A 301 -11.03 -1.58 37.46
CA SER A 301 -10.98 -2.79 38.27
C SER A 301 -12.12 -3.76 37.87
N LEU A 302 -11.75 -4.83 37.18
CA LEU A 302 -12.70 -5.86 36.79
C LEU A 302 -13.24 -6.62 37.97
N SER A 303 -12.41 -6.80 39.03
CA SER A 303 -12.80 -7.43 40.29
C SER A 303 -13.93 -6.66 40.99
N GLU A 304 -13.81 -5.34 41.05
CA GLU A 304 -14.85 -4.48 41.66
C GLU A 304 -16.11 -4.47 40.84
N LEU A 305 -15.99 -4.40 39.49
CA LEU A 305 -17.14 -4.42 38.59
C LEU A 305 -17.96 -5.69 38.76
N VAL A 306 -17.30 -6.87 38.72
CA VAL A 306 -17.99 -8.16 38.88
C VAL A 306 -18.60 -8.29 40.27
N THR A 307 -17.89 -7.87 41.28
CA THR A 307 -18.41 -7.88 42.69
C THR A 307 -19.65 -6.99 42.84
N GLU A 308 -19.59 -5.76 42.31
CA GLU A 308 -20.71 -4.82 42.34
C GLU A 308 -21.93 -5.40 41.60
N TYR A 309 -21.72 -5.98 40.41
CA TYR A 309 -22.75 -6.65 39.61
C TYR A 309 -23.44 -7.78 40.44
N CYS A 310 -22.65 -8.68 40.99
CA CYS A 310 -23.19 -9.80 41.80
C CYS A 310 -24.01 -9.30 42.99
N ARG A 311 -23.54 -8.31 43.75
CA ARG A 311 -24.24 -7.71 44.89
C ARG A 311 -25.58 -7.08 44.50
N GLN A 312 -25.66 -6.43 43.32
CA GLN A 312 -26.89 -5.77 42.85
C GLN A 312 -27.94 -6.77 42.45
N HIS A 313 -27.55 -7.98 41.97
CA HIS A 313 -28.47 -8.99 41.47
C HIS A 313 -28.76 -10.15 42.46
N GLU A 314 -28.13 -10.18 43.61
CA GLU A 314 -28.25 -11.26 44.60
C GLU A 314 -29.72 -11.59 44.96
N ARG A 315 -30.54 -10.57 45.16
CA ARG A 315 -31.99 -10.77 45.47
C ARG A 315 -32.72 -11.49 44.37
N LYS A 316 -32.51 -11.06 43.12
CA LYS A 316 -33.17 -11.67 41.96
C LYS A 316 -32.73 -13.12 41.75
N TRP A 317 -31.49 -13.45 42.11
CA TRP A 317 -30.96 -14.80 41.99
C TRP A 317 -31.54 -15.72 43.10
N VAL A 318 -31.71 -15.23 44.32
CA VAL A 318 -32.38 -15.97 45.37
C VAL A 318 -33.82 -16.29 44.98
N GLU A 319 -34.55 -15.36 44.36
CA GLU A 319 -35.90 -15.54 43.88
C GLU A 319 -36.01 -16.56 42.73
N SER A 320 -34.97 -16.76 41.92
CA SER A 320 -34.94 -17.73 40.82
C SER A 320 -34.85 -19.18 41.29
N GLY A 321 -34.47 -19.43 42.55
CA GLY A 321 -34.27 -20.76 43.11
C GLY A 321 -33.01 -21.48 42.64
N LEU A 322 -32.17 -20.84 41.85
CA LEU A 322 -30.87 -21.35 41.39
C LEU A 322 -29.75 -21.07 42.42
N LYS A 323 -28.79 -21.98 42.50
CA LYS A 323 -27.59 -21.80 43.34
C LYS A 323 -26.54 -21.02 42.55
N PHE A 324 -26.10 -19.88 43.10
CA PHE A 324 -24.99 -19.09 42.56
C PHE A 324 -23.71 -19.32 43.35
N ASP A 325 -22.65 -19.76 42.69
CA ASP A 325 -21.32 -19.83 43.25
C ASP A 325 -20.45 -18.68 42.66
N ILE A 326 -19.88 -17.85 43.52
CA ILE A 326 -19.18 -16.66 43.10
C ILE A 326 -17.71 -16.74 43.60
N GLU A 327 -16.78 -16.79 42.66
CA GLU A 327 -15.36 -16.91 42.90
C GLU A 327 -14.62 -15.76 42.19
N ILE A 328 -14.36 -14.66 42.94
CA ILE A 328 -13.75 -13.46 42.37
C ILE A 328 -12.40 -13.24 43.03
N GLN A 329 -11.33 -13.31 42.21
CA GLN A 329 -10.00 -12.92 42.64
C GLN A 329 -9.88 -11.38 42.67
N SER A 330 -9.31 -10.83 43.72
CA SER A 330 -9.12 -9.39 43.90
C SER A 330 -7.99 -8.86 43.02
N ASP A 331 -7.98 -7.53 42.83
CA ASP A 331 -6.89 -6.77 42.21
C ASP A 331 -6.61 -7.14 40.74
N ILE A 332 -7.67 -7.35 39.97
CA ILE A 332 -7.60 -7.54 38.51
C ILE A 332 -8.00 -6.25 37.81
N TRP A 333 -7.04 -5.64 37.12
CA TRP A 333 -7.19 -4.38 36.42
C TRP A 333 -7.05 -4.58 34.91
N ILE A 334 -7.94 -3.97 34.12
CA ILE A 334 -7.94 -3.98 32.66
C ILE A 334 -8.20 -2.59 32.10
N TYR A 335 -7.90 -2.36 30.85
CA TYR A 335 -8.50 -1.25 30.10
C TYR A 335 -9.87 -1.67 29.62
N GLY A 336 -10.92 -0.93 30.03
CA GLY A 336 -12.29 -1.32 29.71
C GLY A 336 -13.31 -0.20 29.85
N HIS A 337 -14.45 -0.39 29.19
CA HIS A 337 -15.61 0.51 29.30
C HIS A 337 -16.60 -0.06 30.31
N LYS A 338 -16.74 0.58 31.47
CA LYS A 338 -17.52 0.07 32.64
C LYS A 338 -18.93 -0.38 32.24
N LEU A 339 -19.67 0.47 31.53
CA LEU A 339 -21.06 0.17 31.16
C LEU A 339 -21.17 -1.03 30.22
N MET A 340 -20.27 -1.13 29.21
CA MET A 340 -20.30 -2.21 28.24
C MET A 340 -19.95 -3.55 28.88
N LEU A 341 -18.95 -3.58 29.77
CA LEU A 341 -18.59 -4.80 30.50
C LEU A 341 -19.69 -5.22 31.51
N TYR A 342 -20.38 -4.25 32.11
CA TYR A 342 -21.56 -4.55 32.92
C TYR A 342 -22.66 -5.24 32.09
N ARG A 343 -22.91 -4.75 30.86
CA ARG A 343 -23.87 -5.36 29.92
C ARG A 343 -23.43 -6.74 29.44
N VAL A 344 -22.12 -6.95 29.28
CA VAL A 344 -21.58 -8.30 28.97
C VAL A 344 -21.94 -9.28 30.09
N LEU A 345 -21.71 -8.89 31.36
CA LEU A 345 -22.10 -9.70 32.49
C LEU A 345 -23.61 -9.98 32.51
N ASP A 346 -24.42 -8.95 32.28
CA ASP A 346 -25.88 -9.07 32.25
C ASP A 346 -26.38 -10.06 31.17
N ASN A 347 -25.81 -9.97 29.96
CA ASN A 347 -26.08 -10.89 28.88
C ASN A 347 -25.69 -12.34 29.21
N LEU A 348 -24.50 -12.56 29.76
CA LEU A 348 -24.02 -13.91 30.08
C LEU A 348 -24.79 -14.52 31.25
N VAL A 349 -25.02 -13.74 32.31
CA VAL A 349 -25.75 -14.23 33.50
C VAL A 349 -27.24 -14.42 33.22
N SER A 350 -27.86 -13.55 32.41
CA SER A 350 -29.25 -13.72 32.02
C SER A 350 -29.45 -14.97 31.15
N ASN A 351 -28.49 -15.30 30.29
CA ASN A 351 -28.50 -16.56 29.56
C ASN A 351 -28.35 -17.75 30.53
N ALA A 352 -27.42 -17.68 31.48
CA ALA A 352 -27.28 -18.73 32.48
C ALA A 352 -28.57 -18.91 33.32
N LEU A 353 -29.20 -17.82 33.79
CA LEU A 353 -30.47 -17.86 34.50
C LEU A 353 -31.59 -18.53 33.71
N LYS A 354 -31.58 -18.33 32.40
CA LYS A 354 -32.62 -18.83 31.50
C LYS A 354 -32.48 -20.33 31.21
N PHE A 355 -31.24 -20.80 31.10
CA PHE A 355 -30.98 -22.17 30.62
C PHE A 355 -30.43 -23.12 31.68
N SER A 356 -29.98 -22.63 32.85
CA SER A 356 -29.51 -23.49 33.96
C SER A 356 -30.61 -24.36 34.53
N ASN A 357 -30.22 -25.52 35.00
CA ASN A 357 -31.08 -26.41 35.75
C ASN A 357 -31.07 -26.12 37.25
N THR A 358 -29.86 -25.99 37.86
CA THR A 358 -29.72 -25.87 39.30
C THR A 358 -28.63 -24.89 39.76
N ARG A 359 -27.60 -24.66 38.94
CA ARG A 359 -26.39 -23.98 39.39
C ARG A 359 -25.80 -23.06 38.34
N VAL A 360 -25.34 -21.86 38.76
CA VAL A 360 -24.54 -20.93 37.97
C VAL A 360 -23.28 -20.60 38.72
N LEU A 361 -22.12 -20.67 38.03
CA LEU A 361 -20.82 -20.26 38.58
C LEU A 361 -20.33 -19.03 37.85
N ILE A 362 -20.00 -17.99 38.62
CA ILE A 362 -19.30 -16.79 38.12
C ILE A 362 -17.89 -16.79 38.71
N ARG A 363 -16.87 -16.92 37.85
CA ARG A 363 -15.47 -16.97 38.28
C ARG A 363 -14.65 -15.91 37.57
N LEU A 364 -13.84 -15.19 38.33
CA LEU A 364 -12.82 -14.28 37.82
C LEU A 364 -11.47 -14.67 38.41
N GLU A 365 -10.55 -15.06 37.52
CA GLU A 365 -9.23 -15.57 37.92
C GLU A 365 -8.11 -14.94 37.09
N ARG A 366 -6.93 -14.77 37.71
CA ARG A 366 -5.71 -14.35 37.06
C ARG A 366 -4.99 -15.58 36.50
N ASN A 367 -4.66 -15.55 35.22
CA ASN A 367 -3.85 -16.59 34.63
C ASN A 367 -2.37 -16.23 34.80
N GLN A 368 -1.70 -16.83 35.77
CA GLN A 368 -0.24 -16.76 35.87
C GLN A 368 0.36 -17.63 34.77
N GLN A 369 1.15 -17.07 33.86
CA GLN A 369 2.03 -17.87 33.03
C GLN A 369 3.02 -18.58 33.93
N ARG A 370 2.88 -19.88 34.13
CA ARG A 370 4.00 -20.70 34.58
C ARG A 370 5.13 -20.50 33.57
N ASN A 371 6.24 -19.92 34.01
CA ASN A 371 7.50 -19.97 33.29
C ASN A 371 7.77 -21.45 32.97
N LEU A 372 7.49 -21.86 31.75
CA LEU A 372 7.97 -23.15 31.24
C LEU A 372 9.48 -23.04 31.21
N ASP A 373 10.10 -23.77 32.13
CA ASP A 373 11.53 -23.95 32.30
C ASP A 373 12.23 -24.10 30.93
N LYS A 374 13.29 -23.33 30.77
CA LYS A 374 14.21 -23.33 29.62
C LYS A 374 14.93 -24.68 29.40
N SER A 375 14.52 -25.76 30.03
CA SER A 375 15.24 -27.05 30.05
C SER A 375 14.75 -28.12 29.08
N GLN A 376 13.76 -27.84 28.21
CA GLN A 376 13.37 -28.78 27.12
C GLN A 376 13.31 -28.11 25.74
N LYS A 377 14.44 -27.52 25.33
CA LYS A 377 14.72 -27.28 23.92
C LYS A 377 15.62 -28.35 23.38
N ASN A 378 15.07 -29.52 23.07
CA ASN A 378 15.65 -30.42 22.08
C ASN A 378 14.56 -31.34 21.53
N GLY A 379 14.26 -31.14 20.26
CA GLY A 379 13.53 -32.10 19.42
C GLY A 379 12.04 -31.78 19.25
N LEU A 380 11.69 -31.14 18.15
CA LEU A 380 10.68 -31.55 17.17
C LEU A 380 10.16 -30.38 16.33
N GLY A 381 10.14 -30.57 15.08
CA GLY A 381 9.40 -30.16 13.93
C GLY A 381 8.75 -28.76 13.86
N LYS A 382 9.12 -28.04 12.81
CA LYS A 382 8.41 -26.89 12.25
C LYS A 382 6.95 -27.23 11.96
N SER A 383 6.03 -26.52 12.59
CA SER A 383 4.75 -26.05 12.01
C SER A 383 3.88 -25.43 13.09
N GLU A 384 3.34 -24.29 12.74
CA GLU A 384 2.33 -23.45 13.37
C GLU A 384 2.89 -22.18 14.00
N LYS A 385 2.74 -21.09 13.21
CA LYS A 385 2.76 -19.71 13.70
C LYS A 385 1.58 -19.52 14.67
N LYS A 386 1.81 -19.78 15.95
CA LYS A 386 1.03 -19.17 17.03
C LYS A 386 1.56 -17.75 17.21
N GLU A 387 0.75 -16.80 16.83
CA GLU A 387 1.01 -15.38 17.07
C GLU A 387 1.29 -15.14 18.56
N ALA A 388 2.35 -14.39 18.79
CA ALA A 388 2.95 -14.13 20.09
C ALA A 388 2.04 -13.27 20.97
N THR A 389 1.32 -13.87 21.89
CA THR A 389 0.91 -13.26 23.17
C THR A 389 1.94 -13.65 24.24
N ALA A 390 3.21 -13.50 23.94
CA ALA A 390 4.29 -13.76 24.87
C ALA A 390 4.49 -12.50 25.74
N GLY A 391 4.02 -12.52 27.00
CA GLY A 391 4.51 -11.63 28.04
C GLY A 391 3.52 -10.80 28.84
N PHE A 392 2.22 -10.87 28.59
CA PHE A 392 1.23 -10.11 29.38
C PHE A 392 0.51 -11.02 30.39
N ASP A 393 0.35 -10.53 31.62
CA ASP A 393 -0.57 -11.15 32.59
C ASP A 393 -1.99 -11.07 32.03
N THR A 394 -2.74 -12.16 32.18
CA THR A 394 -4.12 -12.23 31.65
C THR A 394 -5.07 -12.60 32.76
N ALA A 395 -6.33 -12.13 32.65
CA ALA A 395 -7.41 -12.54 33.52
C ALA A 395 -8.53 -13.19 32.73
N THR A 396 -9.17 -14.20 33.30
CA THR A 396 -10.32 -14.85 32.68
C THR A 396 -11.56 -14.69 33.53
N LEU A 397 -12.60 -14.12 32.93
CA LEU A 397 -13.96 -14.12 33.44
C LEU A 397 -14.71 -15.32 32.84
N LYS A 398 -15.31 -16.16 33.70
CA LYS A 398 -16.09 -17.32 33.31
C LYS A 398 -17.50 -17.22 33.89
N VAL A 399 -18.48 -17.53 33.07
CA VAL A 399 -19.85 -17.78 33.50
C VAL A 399 -20.18 -19.18 33.04
N VAL A 400 -20.55 -20.07 33.99
CA VAL A 400 -20.80 -21.49 33.73
C VAL A 400 -22.16 -21.83 34.25
N ASP A 401 -22.94 -22.51 33.45
CA ASP A 401 -24.24 -23.07 33.81
C ASP A 401 -24.26 -24.60 33.68
N ASP A 402 -25.19 -25.26 34.36
CA ASP A 402 -25.46 -26.67 34.31
C ASP A 402 -26.72 -27.00 33.48
N GLY A 403 -26.97 -26.20 32.45
CA GLY A 403 -28.19 -26.27 31.67
C GLY A 403 -28.16 -27.30 30.56
N ILE A 404 -29.00 -27.06 29.55
CA ILE A 404 -29.21 -27.99 28.41
C ILE A 404 -27.99 -28.14 27.50
N GLY A 405 -26.99 -27.24 27.64
CA GLY A 405 -25.83 -27.20 26.76
C GLY A 405 -26.12 -26.76 25.33
N ILE A 406 -25.08 -26.73 24.51
CA ILE A 406 -25.13 -26.28 23.12
C ILE A 406 -24.47 -27.32 22.23
N SER A 407 -25.17 -27.80 21.22
CA SER A 407 -24.65 -28.75 20.25
C SER A 407 -23.49 -28.13 19.45
N PRO A 408 -22.46 -28.90 19.08
CA PRO A 408 -21.27 -28.42 18.30
C PRO A 408 -21.65 -27.67 17.02
N ASP A 409 -22.72 -28.04 16.34
CA ASP A 409 -23.19 -27.42 15.09
C ASP A 409 -23.67 -25.97 15.30
N HIS A 410 -24.07 -25.62 16.53
CA HIS A 410 -24.57 -24.31 16.90
C HIS A 410 -23.49 -23.40 17.53
N ILE A 411 -22.43 -23.97 18.15
CA ILE A 411 -21.41 -23.20 18.86
C ILE A 411 -20.74 -22.13 17.94
N ALA A 412 -20.48 -22.48 16.68
CA ALA A 412 -19.88 -21.58 15.74
C ALA A 412 -20.78 -20.39 15.33
N LYS A 413 -22.11 -20.57 15.45
CA LYS A 413 -23.11 -19.61 14.96
C LYS A 413 -23.85 -18.86 16.08
N ILE A 414 -23.81 -19.36 17.32
CA ILE A 414 -24.62 -18.80 18.43
C ILE A 414 -24.22 -17.37 18.79
N SER A 415 -23.05 -16.94 18.38
CA SER A 415 -22.60 -15.53 18.49
C SER A 415 -22.95 -14.67 17.28
N ASP A 416 -23.63 -15.22 16.26
CA ASP A 416 -24.11 -14.43 15.13
C ASP A 416 -25.38 -13.68 15.51
N ARG A 417 -25.60 -12.50 14.92
CA ARG A 417 -26.75 -11.64 15.23
C ARG A 417 -28.04 -12.33 14.83
N PHE A 418 -29.04 -12.34 15.72
CA PHE A 418 -30.37 -12.99 15.56
C PHE A 418 -30.32 -14.51 15.44
N TYR A 419 -29.17 -15.14 15.73
CA TYR A 419 -29.12 -16.59 15.72
C TYR A 419 -29.71 -17.17 17.00
N GLN A 420 -30.59 -18.16 16.84
CA GLN A 420 -31.24 -18.93 17.92
C GLN A 420 -31.16 -20.40 17.59
N VAL A 421 -31.01 -21.23 18.62
CA VAL A 421 -31.07 -22.69 18.51
C VAL A 421 -32.53 -23.09 18.60
N ASP A 422 -33.14 -23.46 17.47
CA ASP A 422 -34.54 -23.93 17.27
C ASP A 422 -35.67 -22.95 17.64
N GLU A 423 -36.43 -22.57 16.61
CA GLU A 423 -37.70 -21.84 16.70
C GLU A 423 -38.86 -22.72 17.24
N SER A 424 -38.69 -24.04 17.37
CA SER A 424 -39.84 -24.96 17.45
C SER A 424 -40.09 -25.62 18.79
N ARG A 425 -39.14 -25.63 19.76
CA ARG A 425 -39.31 -26.49 20.95
C ARG A 425 -39.82 -25.84 22.22
N ASN A 426 -39.74 -24.53 22.44
CA ASN A 426 -40.32 -23.87 23.59
C ASN A 426 -40.51 -22.38 23.38
N LYS A 427 -41.65 -21.95 22.81
CA LYS A 427 -41.98 -20.51 22.63
C LYS A 427 -42.05 -19.73 23.94
N GLU A 428 -42.25 -20.38 25.09
CA GLU A 428 -42.28 -19.72 26.40
C GLU A 428 -40.88 -19.48 27.00
N ILE A 429 -39.88 -20.30 26.66
CA ILE A 429 -38.52 -20.20 27.20
C ILE A 429 -37.64 -19.34 26.31
N ASN A 430 -37.94 -19.23 25.01
CA ASN A 430 -37.11 -18.57 24.01
C ASN A 430 -37.46 -17.08 23.76
N SER A 431 -37.63 -16.27 24.80
CA SER A 431 -37.91 -14.83 24.68
C SER A 431 -36.63 -13.98 24.50
N GLY A 432 -35.63 -14.43 23.75
CA GLY A 432 -34.40 -13.65 23.48
C GLY A 432 -34.22 -13.41 22.00
N LEU A 433 -33.71 -12.24 21.61
CA LEU A 433 -33.55 -11.80 20.23
C LEU A 433 -32.34 -12.38 19.50
N GLY A 434 -31.52 -13.21 20.15
CA GLY A 434 -30.26 -13.66 19.58
C GLY A 434 -29.21 -12.52 19.40
N LEU A 435 -29.37 -11.39 20.10
CA LEU A 435 -28.45 -10.28 20.08
C LEU A 435 -27.45 -10.27 21.25
N GLY A 436 -27.75 -10.96 22.37
CA GLY A 436 -26.92 -10.90 23.58
C GLY A 436 -25.50 -11.43 23.39
N LEU A 437 -25.32 -12.61 22.77
CA LEU A 437 -24.00 -13.19 22.53
C LEU A 437 -23.23 -12.47 21.41
N SER A 438 -23.92 -11.93 20.43
CA SER A 438 -23.27 -11.08 19.42
C SER A 438 -22.74 -9.78 20.01
N PHE A 439 -23.46 -9.18 20.99
CA PHE A 439 -23.00 -8.05 21.78
C PHE A 439 -21.75 -8.42 22.60
N VAL A 440 -21.76 -9.58 23.28
CA VAL A 440 -20.58 -10.06 24.03
C VAL A 440 -19.36 -10.20 23.13
N ARG A 441 -19.52 -10.74 21.92
CA ARG A 441 -18.43 -10.87 20.94
C ARG A 441 -17.90 -9.50 20.51
N GLU A 442 -18.76 -8.55 20.19
CA GLU A 442 -18.38 -7.19 19.79
C GLU A 442 -17.57 -6.47 20.89
N ILE A 443 -18.05 -6.57 22.13
CA ILE A 443 -17.35 -5.98 23.27
C ILE A 443 -16.03 -6.71 23.56
N ALA A 444 -15.96 -8.02 23.39
CA ALA A 444 -14.71 -8.76 23.51
C ALA A 444 -13.68 -8.29 22.47
N GLU A 445 -14.07 -8.08 21.21
CA GLU A 445 -13.22 -7.56 20.16
C GLU A 445 -12.73 -6.13 20.48
N LEU A 446 -13.61 -5.23 20.94
CA LEU A 446 -13.26 -3.88 21.40
C LEU A 446 -12.18 -3.90 22.49
N HIS A 447 -12.31 -4.83 23.45
CA HIS A 447 -11.38 -4.99 24.57
C HIS A 447 -10.16 -5.86 24.24
N ARG A 448 -10.01 -6.31 22.99
CA ARG A 448 -8.98 -7.28 22.56
C ARG A 448 -8.95 -8.53 23.45
N ALA A 449 -10.12 -8.92 23.94
CA ALA A 449 -10.31 -10.11 24.75
C ALA A 449 -10.64 -11.32 23.85
N GLU A 450 -10.13 -12.49 24.24
CA GLU A 450 -10.50 -13.74 23.58
C GLU A 450 -11.84 -14.23 24.16
N PHE A 451 -12.89 -14.29 23.34
CA PHE A 451 -14.17 -14.87 23.71
C PHE A 451 -14.25 -16.32 23.26
N LYS A 452 -14.57 -17.24 24.15
CA LYS A 452 -14.64 -18.67 23.88
C LYS A 452 -15.83 -19.29 24.58
N ILE A 453 -16.54 -20.17 23.86
CA ILE A 453 -17.67 -20.94 24.36
C ILE A 453 -17.21 -22.40 24.39
N VAL A 454 -17.45 -23.07 25.55
CA VAL A 454 -17.19 -24.50 25.74
C VAL A 454 -18.49 -25.10 26.26
N SER A 455 -19.09 -26.01 25.51
CA SER A 455 -20.36 -26.63 25.85
C SER A 455 -20.52 -27.99 25.17
N GLU A 456 -21.18 -28.88 25.82
CA GLU A 456 -21.66 -30.15 25.28
C GLU A 456 -23.17 -30.28 25.59
N GLU A 457 -23.91 -30.93 24.69
CA GLU A 457 -25.36 -31.09 24.85
C GLU A 457 -25.67 -31.95 26.09
N GLY A 458 -26.40 -31.40 27.04
CA GLY A 458 -26.74 -32.01 28.32
C GLY A 458 -25.81 -31.66 29.50
N ASP A 459 -24.63 -31.04 29.24
CA ASP A 459 -23.62 -30.77 30.28
C ASP A 459 -23.49 -29.26 30.61
N GLY A 460 -24.42 -28.42 30.09
CA GLY A 460 -24.39 -26.98 30.31
C GLY A 460 -23.43 -26.24 29.41
N ALA A 461 -23.18 -24.97 29.69
CA ALA A 461 -22.30 -24.12 28.90
C ALA A 461 -21.33 -23.29 29.76
N GLU A 462 -20.12 -23.11 29.28
CA GLU A 462 -19.12 -22.25 29.86
C GLU A 462 -18.74 -21.15 28.86
N PHE A 463 -18.97 -19.89 29.21
CA PHE A 463 -18.61 -18.71 28.48
C PHE A 463 -17.35 -18.10 29.12
N ARG A 464 -16.27 -17.96 28.34
CA ARG A 464 -14.96 -17.47 28.80
C ARG A 464 -14.61 -16.19 28.08
N LEU A 465 -14.22 -15.17 28.84
CA LEU A 465 -13.63 -13.92 28.34
C LEU A 465 -12.24 -13.76 28.93
N LYS A 466 -11.21 -13.80 28.11
CA LYS A 466 -9.81 -13.66 28.54
C LYS A 466 -9.29 -12.28 28.16
N PHE A 467 -9.02 -11.46 29.16
CA PHE A 467 -8.53 -10.08 29.03
C PHE A 467 -7.04 -9.99 29.24
N ILE A 468 -6.40 -8.99 28.62
CA ILE A 468 -5.05 -8.56 28.93
C ILE A 468 -5.13 -7.64 30.15
N MET A 469 -4.32 -7.89 31.18
CA MET A 469 -4.24 -7.06 32.38
C MET A 469 -3.34 -5.84 32.14
N CYS A 470 -3.64 -4.74 32.86
CA CYS A 470 -2.84 -3.51 32.83
C CYS A 470 -2.10 -3.27 34.19
#